data_614b6a3c5e15e8a4641f00e3987feac5
#
_entry.id   614b6a3c5e15e8a4641f00e3987feac5
#
_cell.length_a   1.000
_cell.length_b   1.000
_cell.length_c   1.000
_cell.angle_alpha   90.00
_cell.angle_beta   90.00
_cell.angle_gamma   90.00
#
_symmetry.space_group_name_H-M   'P 1'
#
loop_
_entity.id
_entity.type
_entity.pdbx_description
1 polymer ?
#
loop_
_entity_poly.entity_id
_entity_poly.type
_entity_poly.pdbx_seq_one_letter_code
_entity_poly.pdbx_strand_id
1 'polypeptide(L)'
;MRNRTEDQIEIHLTLIRHGATLSNKEGRYLGKTDEALSPDGIRTLEKSVTDRIYPIADVMFSGPMKRCLETAQILYPGQTPICIPEWTEMDFGAFEGHNYQELSGDPAYQRWIDSGGTLPFPKGESREEFICRSVAGYEKMVYHMKRIWERSAASGQRDRKIQNASAVVHGGTIMALLGHFLGGEYFDYQVKCGQGYSGRLAFKAGGGAPQWKEFRPLSEVTVSEAAVPELTKGETNG
;
A
#
# COMPACT_ATOMS: atom_id res chain seq x y z
N MET A 1 2.51 18.07 40.08
CA MET A 1 3.37 17.40 39.07
C MET A 1 2.47 16.79 38.04
N ARG A 2 2.34 17.41 36.84
CA ARG A 2 1.60 16.78 35.73
C ARG A 2 2.50 15.68 35.17
N ASN A 3 2.07 14.41 35.28
CA ASN A 3 2.66 13.32 34.53
C ASN A 3 2.58 13.71 33.03
N ARG A 4 3.71 14.10 32.45
CA ARG A 4 3.89 14.06 31.00
C ARG A 4 3.89 12.57 30.63
N THR A 5 2.76 12.04 30.28
CA THR A 5 2.68 10.88 29.41
C THR A 5 3.51 11.26 28.17
N GLU A 6 4.59 10.52 27.95
CA GLU A 6 5.43 10.68 26.75
C GLU A 6 4.51 10.81 25.55
N ASP A 7 4.62 11.90 24.80
CA ASP A 7 3.76 12.20 23.63
C ASP A 7 3.99 11.12 22.57
N GLN A 8 3.25 10.02 22.68
CA GLN A 8 3.23 8.96 21.69
C GLN A 8 2.43 9.46 20.50
N ILE A 9 3.10 9.60 19.35
CA ILE A 9 2.43 9.96 18.10
C ILE A 9 1.89 8.70 17.48
N GLU A 10 0.60 8.67 17.19
CA GLU A 10 -0.03 7.59 16.44
C GLU A 10 -0.48 8.12 15.07
N ILE A 11 -0.20 7.35 14.03
CA ILE A 11 -0.60 7.61 12.64
C ILE A 11 -1.38 6.40 12.15
N HIS A 12 -2.58 6.61 11.63
CA HIS A 12 -3.31 5.58 10.91
C HIS A 12 -2.64 5.37 9.55
N LEU A 13 -2.19 4.15 9.28
CA LEU A 13 -1.63 3.76 8.00
C LEU A 13 -2.57 2.81 7.27
N THR A 14 -2.91 3.16 6.04
CA THR A 14 -3.68 2.31 5.15
C THR A 14 -2.80 1.86 3.99
N LEU A 15 -2.62 0.55 3.82
CA LEU A 15 -1.95 -0.08 2.69
C LEU A 15 -3.00 -0.60 1.73
N ILE A 16 -2.99 -0.17 0.47
CA ILE A 16 -3.99 -0.49 -0.55
C ILE A 16 -3.29 -1.17 -1.72
N ARG A 17 -3.75 -2.36 -2.11
CA ARG A 17 -3.33 -2.97 -3.36
C ARG A 17 -3.94 -2.19 -4.53
N HIS A 18 -3.14 -1.88 -5.56
CA HIS A 18 -3.63 -1.23 -6.78
C HIS A 18 -4.87 -1.93 -7.36
N GLY A 19 -5.64 -1.21 -8.16
CA GLY A 19 -6.79 -1.72 -8.88
C GLY A 19 -6.41 -2.80 -9.91
N ALA A 20 -7.39 -3.51 -10.43
CA ALA A 20 -7.14 -4.61 -11.35
C ALA A 20 -6.64 -4.11 -12.73
N THR A 21 -5.64 -4.81 -13.26
CA THR A 21 -5.16 -4.71 -14.65
C THR A 21 -5.72 -5.87 -15.48
N LEU A 22 -5.46 -5.89 -16.80
CA LEU A 22 -5.83 -7.03 -17.64
C LEU A 22 -5.08 -8.29 -17.23
N SER A 23 -3.79 -8.19 -16.99
CA SER A 23 -2.96 -9.31 -16.52
C SER A 23 -3.46 -9.91 -15.21
N ASN A 24 -3.95 -9.08 -14.27
CA ASN A 24 -4.55 -9.58 -13.03
C ASN A 24 -5.83 -10.40 -13.30
N LYS A 25 -6.64 -9.97 -14.26
CA LYS A 25 -7.87 -10.70 -14.67
C LYS A 25 -7.55 -12.05 -15.29
N GLU A 26 -6.43 -12.14 -16.02
CA GLU A 26 -5.95 -13.36 -16.66
C GLU A 26 -5.10 -14.25 -15.74
N GLY A 27 -4.89 -13.84 -14.50
CA GLY A 27 -4.07 -14.58 -13.52
C GLY A 27 -2.59 -14.65 -13.88
N ARG A 28 -2.07 -13.62 -14.59
CA ARG A 28 -0.68 -13.55 -15.01
C ARG A 28 0.22 -13.02 -13.91
N TYR A 29 1.45 -13.50 -13.83
CA TYR A 29 2.51 -12.90 -13.04
C TYR A 29 2.84 -11.53 -13.64
N LEU A 30 2.52 -10.46 -12.90
CA LEU A 30 2.69 -9.07 -13.33
C LEU A 30 3.60 -8.34 -12.32
N GLY A 31 4.87 -8.31 -12.59
CA GLY A 31 5.89 -7.67 -11.75
C GLY A 31 6.36 -6.34 -12.32
N LYS A 32 7.47 -6.38 -13.07
CA LYS A 32 8.11 -5.19 -13.64
C LYS A 32 7.39 -4.59 -14.83
N THR A 33 6.51 -5.34 -15.49
CA THR A 33 5.70 -4.82 -16.60
C THR A 33 4.82 -3.68 -16.11
N ASP A 34 4.97 -2.51 -16.71
CA ASP A 34 4.26 -1.29 -16.30
C ASP A 34 2.92 -1.17 -17.04
N GLU A 35 1.96 -1.97 -16.60
CA GLU A 35 0.62 -2.04 -17.14
C GLU A 35 -0.32 -1.07 -16.41
N ALA A 36 -1.20 -0.41 -17.17
CA ALA A 36 -2.26 0.47 -16.67
C ALA A 36 -3.43 -0.34 -16.07
N LEU A 37 -4.31 0.33 -15.34
CA LEU A 37 -5.56 -0.26 -14.86
C LEU A 37 -6.45 -0.70 -16.03
N SER A 38 -7.16 -1.79 -15.85
CA SER A 38 -8.21 -2.19 -16.80
C SER A 38 -9.46 -1.32 -16.61
N PRO A 39 -10.32 -1.17 -17.66
CA PRO A 39 -11.59 -0.45 -17.50
C PRO A 39 -12.47 -1.00 -16.38
N ASP A 40 -12.48 -2.32 -16.16
CA ASP A 40 -13.19 -2.94 -15.04
C ASP A 40 -12.57 -2.58 -13.70
N GLY A 41 -11.24 -2.53 -13.64
CA GLY A 41 -10.49 -2.13 -12.46
C GLY A 41 -10.81 -0.69 -12.06
N ILE A 42 -10.85 0.24 -13.02
CA ILE A 42 -11.24 1.63 -12.80
C ILE A 42 -12.66 1.72 -12.23
N ARG A 43 -13.65 1.09 -12.89
CA ARG A 43 -15.05 1.10 -12.43
C ARG A 43 -15.19 0.54 -11.01
N THR A 44 -14.45 -0.51 -10.69
CA THR A 44 -14.48 -1.10 -9.35
C THR A 44 -13.95 -0.15 -8.29
N LEU A 45 -12.86 0.57 -8.59
CA LEU A 45 -12.30 1.57 -7.67
C LEU A 45 -13.26 2.76 -7.48
N GLU A 46 -13.83 3.31 -8.56
CA GLU A 46 -14.79 4.41 -8.52
C GLU A 46 -16.02 4.04 -7.67
N LYS A 47 -16.53 2.81 -7.83
CA LYS A 47 -17.60 2.30 -6.98
C LYS A 47 -17.17 2.26 -5.51
N SER A 48 -15.98 1.75 -5.21
CA SER A 48 -15.46 1.66 -3.85
C SER A 48 -15.25 3.03 -3.20
N VAL A 49 -14.89 4.06 -3.98
CA VAL A 49 -14.85 5.45 -3.53
C VAL A 49 -16.25 5.94 -3.16
N THR A 50 -17.24 5.67 -4.01
CA THR A 50 -18.64 6.02 -3.76
C THR A 50 -19.17 5.34 -2.50
N ASP A 51 -18.81 4.09 -2.28
CA ASP A 51 -19.16 3.30 -1.10
C ASP A 51 -18.36 3.68 0.16
N ARG A 52 -17.46 4.68 0.05
CA ARG A 52 -16.62 5.21 1.14
C ARG A 52 -15.79 4.14 1.86
N ILE A 53 -15.21 3.22 1.12
CA ILE A 53 -14.40 2.12 1.68
C ILE A 53 -13.05 2.63 2.21
N TYR A 54 -12.49 3.69 1.61
CA TYR A 54 -11.15 4.17 1.93
C TYR A 54 -11.18 5.30 2.94
N PRO A 55 -10.33 5.24 4.00
CA PRO A 55 -10.14 6.35 4.93
C PRO A 55 -9.58 7.59 4.23
N ILE A 56 -9.80 8.77 4.81
CA ILE A 56 -9.10 10.00 4.37
C ILE A 56 -7.59 9.82 4.56
N ALA A 57 -6.81 10.57 3.76
CA ALA A 57 -5.36 10.62 3.89
C ALA A 57 -4.88 12.07 3.94
N ASP A 58 -4.04 12.39 4.93
CA ASP A 58 -3.33 13.67 5.02
C ASP A 58 -2.09 13.65 4.11
N VAL A 59 -1.53 12.46 3.89
CA VAL A 59 -0.41 12.21 3.01
C VAL A 59 -0.57 10.90 2.24
N MET A 60 -0.25 10.95 0.96
CA MET A 60 -0.30 9.80 0.06
C MET A 60 1.09 9.35 -0.35
N PHE A 61 1.27 8.04 -0.35
CA PHE A 61 2.44 7.35 -0.91
C PHE A 61 2.01 6.41 -2.02
N SER A 62 2.93 6.10 -2.92
CA SER A 62 2.65 5.14 -4.01
C SER A 62 3.92 4.41 -4.43
N GLY A 63 3.77 3.16 -4.87
CA GLY A 63 4.75 2.54 -5.73
C GLY A 63 4.84 3.26 -7.09
N PRO A 64 5.94 3.07 -7.83
CA PRO A 64 6.23 3.86 -9.05
C PRO A 64 5.41 3.43 -10.27
N MET A 65 4.76 2.26 -10.24
CA MET A 65 4.09 1.67 -11.41
C MET A 65 2.79 2.39 -11.74
N LYS A 66 2.45 2.50 -13.03
CA LYS A 66 1.22 3.16 -13.53
C LYS A 66 -0.02 2.73 -12.77
N ARG A 67 -0.23 1.41 -12.60
CA ARG A 67 -1.37 0.86 -11.87
C ARG A 67 -1.51 1.38 -10.44
N CYS A 68 -0.38 1.66 -9.76
CA CYS A 68 -0.40 2.26 -8.42
C CYS A 68 -0.73 3.76 -8.47
N LEU A 69 -0.11 4.49 -9.39
CA LEU A 69 -0.33 5.94 -9.56
C LEU A 69 -1.76 6.25 -10.02
N GLU A 70 -2.29 5.50 -10.98
CA GLU A 70 -3.68 5.63 -11.45
C GLU A 70 -4.67 5.30 -10.33
N THR A 71 -4.39 4.24 -9.53
CA THR A 71 -5.20 3.92 -8.36
C THR A 71 -5.19 5.07 -7.36
N ALA A 72 -4.02 5.61 -7.02
CA ALA A 72 -3.90 6.74 -6.10
C ALA A 72 -4.70 7.97 -6.58
N GLN A 73 -4.64 8.26 -7.87
CA GLN A 73 -5.39 9.36 -8.50
C GLN A 73 -6.92 9.20 -8.39
N ILE A 74 -7.41 7.96 -8.56
CA ILE A 74 -8.84 7.66 -8.45
C ILE A 74 -9.31 7.74 -6.99
N LEU A 75 -8.54 7.15 -6.05
CA LEU A 75 -8.94 7.08 -4.64
C LEU A 75 -8.83 8.41 -3.92
N TYR A 76 -7.84 9.23 -4.27
CA TYR A 76 -7.53 10.49 -3.60
C TYR A 76 -7.30 11.61 -4.61
N PRO A 77 -8.35 12.02 -5.35
CA PRO A 77 -8.24 13.04 -6.38
C PRO A 77 -7.70 14.36 -5.80
N GLY A 78 -6.79 14.99 -6.51
CA GLY A 78 -6.16 16.25 -6.10
C GLY A 78 -4.96 16.10 -5.14
N GLN A 79 -4.63 14.89 -4.71
CA GLN A 79 -3.39 14.62 -3.97
C GLN A 79 -2.31 14.07 -4.91
N THR A 80 -1.08 14.57 -4.76
CA THR A 80 0.09 14.03 -5.47
C THR A 80 0.81 13.06 -4.53
N PRO A 81 0.88 11.77 -4.85
CA PRO A 81 1.54 10.81 -3.98
C PRO A 81 3.06 11.00 -3.97
N ILE A 82 3.68 10.78 -2.82
CA ILE A 82 5.13 10.63 -2.70
C ILE A 82 5.49 9.24 -3.21
N CYS A 83 6.23 9.20 -4.32
CA CYS A 83 6.63 7.95 -4.94
C CYS A 83 7.77 7.28 -4.15
N ILE A 84 7.63 5.99 -3.84
CA ILE A 84 8.63 5.15 -3.20
C ILE A 84 9.13 4.12 -4.23
N PRO A 85 10.29 4.32 -4.84
CA PRO A 85 10.80 3.43 -5.90
C PRO A 85 10.99 1.97 -5.46
N GLU A 86 11.29 1.75 -4.18
CA GLU A 86 11.45 0.42 -3.59
C GLU A 86 10.16 -0.40 -3.59
N TRP A 87 9.02 0.23 -3.80
CA TRP A 87 7.70 -0.42 -3.87
C TRP A 87 7.29 -0.76 -5.32
N THR A 88 8.24 -1.09 -6.18
CA THR A 88 7.98 -1.84 -7.42
C THR A 88 7.54 -3.26 -7.05
N GLU A 89 6.67 -3.91 -7.83
CA GLU A 89 6.26 -5.30 -7.58
C GLU A 89 7.45 -6.26 -7.73
N MET A 90 7.32 -7.46 -7.22
CA MET A 90 8.30 -8.53 -7.31
C MET A 90 8.70 -8.78 -8.77
N ASP A 91 9.99 -8.98 -9.00
CA ASP A 91 10.51 -9.42 -10.30
C ASP A 91 10.25 -10.90 -10.48
N PHE A 92 9.23 -11.24 -11.25
CA PHE A 92 8.89 -12.62 -11.54
C PHE A 92 9.79 -13.28 -12.58
N GLY A 93 10.78 -12.57 -13.12
CA GLY A 93 11.79 -13.09 -14.03
C GLY A 93 11.21 -13.82 -15.22
N ALA A 94 11.54 -15.10 -15.38
CA ALA A 94 11.07 -15.91 -16.50
C ALA A 94 9.56 -16.23 -16.46
N PHE A 95 8.89 -16.00 -15.33
CA PHE A 95 7.43 -16.22 -15.22
C PHE A 95 6.62 -14.96 -15.54
N GLU A 96 7.28 -13.82 -15.73
CA GLU A 96 6.62 -12.55 -16.06
C GLU A 96 5.73 -12.68 -17.30
N GLY A 97 4.49 -12.21 -17.20
CA GLY A 97 3.52 -12.22 -18.29
C GLY A 97 2.83 -13.56 -18.55
N HIS A 98 3.22 -14.64 -17.87
CA HIS A 98 2.59 -15.94 -17.99
C HIS A 98 1.61 -16.21 -16.85
N ASN A 99 0.61 -17.06 -17.07
CA ASN A 99 -0.24 -17.59 -16.04
C ASN A 99 0.16 -19.03 -15.69
N TYR A 100 -0.45 -19.58 -14.63
CA TYR A 100 -0.12 -20.92 -14.15
C TYR A 100 -0.41 -22.04 -15.18
N GLN A 101 -1.39 -21.84 -16.10
CA GLN A 101 -1.69 -22.81 -17.14
C GLN A 101 -0.60 -22.84 -18.21
N GLU A 102 -0.11 -21.66 -18.62
CA GLU A 102 0.96 -21.53 -19.60
C GLU A 102 2.30 -22.04 -19.06
N LEU A 103 2.51 -21.93 -17.74
CA LEU A 103 3.71 -22.46 -17.07
C LEU A 103 3.59 -23.94 -16.68
N SER A 104 2.42 -24.56 -16.89
CA SER A 104 2.21 -25.96 -16.58
C SER A 104 3.10 -26.85 -17.46
N GLY A 105 3.89 -27.72 -16.79
CA GLY A 105 4.87 -28.59 -17.46
C GLY A 105 6.27 -27.96 -17.61
N ASP A 106 6.45 -26.68 -17.27
CA ASP A 106 7.80 -26.11 -17.18
C ASP A 106 8.53 -26.66 -15.93
N PRO A 107 9.68 -27.34 -16.10
CA PRO A 107 10.42 -27.90 -14.95
C PRO A 107 10.91 -26.84 -13.95
N ALA A 108 11.16 -25.61 -14.38
CA ALA A 108 11.57 -24.54 -13.49
C ALA A 108 10.38 -24.06 -12.64
N TYR A 109 9.20 -23.96 -13.25
CA TYR A 109 7.96 -23.63 -12.54
C TYR A 109 7.59 -24.73 -11.53
N GLN A 110 7.70 -26.01 -11.91
CA GLN A 110 7.41 -27.12 -11.00
C GLN A 110 8.34 -27.09 -9.78
N ARG A 111 9.66 -26.91 -9.98
CA ARG A 111 10.62 -26.78 -8.87
C ARG A 111 10.28 -25.60 -7.94
N TRP A 112 9.84 -24.47 -8.51
CA TRP A 112 9.44 -23.31 -7.72
C TRP A 112 8.19 -23.61 -6.88
N ILE A 113 7.18 -24.27 -7.45
CA ILE A 113 5.97 -24.73 -6.72
C ILE A 113 6.34 -25.70 -5.61
N ASP A 114 7.17 -26.73 -5.91
CA ASP A 114 7.58 -27.76 -4.95
C ASP A 114 8.36 -27.16 -3.76
N SER A 115 9.01 -26.03 -3.96
CA SER A 115 9.68 -25.27 -2.89
C SER A 115 8.73 -24.49 -2.00
N GLY A 116 7.42 -24.46 -2.28
CA GLY A 116 6.47 -23.56 -1.62
C GLY A 116 6.76 -22.08 -1.92
N GLY A 117 7.37 -21.76 -3.08
CA GLY A 117 7.76 -20.41 -3.48
C GLY A 117 8.92 -19.84 -2.64
N THR A 118 9.77 -20.68 -2.06
CA THR A 118 10.98 -20.25 -1.32
C THR A 118 12.18 -20.06 -2.24
N LEU A 119 12.21 -20.74 -3.40
CA LEU A 119 13.24 -20.50 -4.39
C LEU A 119 13.06 -19.14 -5.08
N PRO A 120 14.17 -18.49 -5.50
CA PRO A 120 14.08 -17.32 -6.35
C PRO A 120 13.32 -17.61 -7.66
N PHE A 121 12.63 -16.62 -8.19
CA PHE A 121 12.11 -16.70 -9.56
C PHE A 121 13.27 -16.85 -10.54
N PRO A 122 13.22 -17.77 -11.52
CA PRO A 122 14.28 -17.90 -12.52
C PRO A 122 14.53 -16.57 -13.23
N LYS A 123 15.75 -16.04 -13.15
CA LYS A 123 16.14 -14.70 -13.64
C LYS A 123 15.37 -13.52 -12.99
N GLY A 124 14.75 -13.76 -11.86
CA GLY A 124 14.01 -12.76 -11.10
C GLY A 124 14.52 -12.63 -9.67
N GLU A 125 13.67 -12.17 -8.80
CA GLU A 125 13.96 -11.83 -7.40
C GLU A 125 13.59 -12.98 -6.46
N SER A 126 14.32 -13.14 -5.36
CA SER A 126 13.92 -13.99 -4.25
C SER A 126 12.90 -13.31 -3.36
N ARG A 127 12.17 -14.08 -2.56
CA ARG A 127 11.24 -13.55 -1.57
C ARG A 127 11.96 -12.68 -0.53
N GLU A 128 13.14 -13.09 -0.10
CA GLU A 128 13.96 -12.38 0.88
C GLU A 128 14.43 -11.02 0.34
N GLU A 129 14.92 -10.96 -0.89
CA GLU A 129 15.32 -9.71 -1.55
C GLU A 129 14.14 -8.76 -1.67
N PHE A 130 12.98 -9.28 -2.07
CA PHE A 130 11.74 -8.50 -2.18
C PHE A 130 11.28 -7.95 -0.82
N ILE A 131 11.30 -8.77 0.24
CA ILE A 131 10.95 -8.32 1.60
C ILE A 131 11.92 -7.25 2.06
N CYS A 132 13.23 -7.44 1.93
CA CYS A 132 14.25 -6.46 2.30
C CYS A 132 14.02 -5.12 1.58
N ARG A 133 13.74 -5.15 0.28
CA ARG A 133 13.48 -3.95 -0.53
C ARG A 133 12.16 -3.28 -0.11
N SER A 134 11.11 -4.04 0.15
CA SER A 134 9.82 -3.51 0.60
C SER A 134 9.93 -2.82 1.97
N VAL A 135 10.72 -3.40 2.89
CA VAL A 135 11.01 -2.81 4.21
C VAL A 135 11.82 -1.51 4.06
N ALA A 136 12.84 -1.48 3.19
CA ALA A 136 13.59 -0.26 2.91
C ALA A 136 12.67 0.85 2.37
N GLY A 137 11.70 0.52 1.54
CA GLY A 137 10.65 1.45 1.08
C GLY A 137 9.79 1.99 2.24
N TYR A 138 9.40 1.10 3.16
CA TYR A 138 8.67 1.51 4.37
C TYR A 138 9.50 2.48 5.24
N GLU A 139 10.78 2.23 5.43
CA GLU A 139 11.66 3.13 6.18
C GLU A 139 11.73 4.52 5.53
N LYS A 140 11.77 4.59 4.19
CA LYS A 140 11.69 5.86 3.45
C LYS A 140 10.35 6.56 3.66
N MET A 141 9.23 5.83 3.63
CA MET A 141 7.92 6.39 3.96
C MET A 141 7.91 7.00 5.37
N VAL A 142 8.41 6.26 6.37
CA VAL A 142 8.53 6.75 7.76
C VAL A 142 9.40 8.00 7.83
N TYR A 143 10.51 8.04 7.10
CA TYR A 143 11.38 9.22 7.02
C TYR A 143 10.62 10.43 6.46
N HIS A 144 9.88 10.27 5.37
CA HIS A 144 9.06 11.34 4.79
C HIS A 144 8.01 11.86 5.76
N MET A 145 7.28 10.96 6.45
CA MET A 145 6.29 11.35 7.46
C MET A 145 6.91 12.17 8.60
N LYS A 146 8.06 11.74 9.12
CA LYS A 146 8.81 12.49 10.15
C LYS A 146 9.20 13.89 9.66
N ARG A 147 9.68 14.00 8.43
CA ARG A 147 10.08 15.30 7.82
C ARG A 147 8.88 16.24 7.64
N ILE A 148 7.73 15.73 7.23
CA ILE A 148 6.51 16.55 7.10
C ILE A 148 6.08 17.04 8.48
N TRP A 149 6.11 16.18 9.48
CA TRP A 149 5.75 16.51 10.85
C TRP A 149 6.67 17.56 11.46
N GLU A 150 8.00 17.43 11.31
CA GLU A 150 8.99 18.41 11.78
C GLU A 150 8.76 19.80 11.16
N ARG A 151 8.47 19.86 9.85
CA ARG A 151 8.18 21.11 9.14
C ARG A 151 6.90 21.79 9.66
N SER A 152 5.85 21.02 9.90
CA SER A 152 4.59 21.52 10.46
C SER A 152 4.78 22.05 11.88
N ALA A 153 5.60 21.41 12.69
CA ALA A 153 5.94 21.87 14.03
C ALA A 153 6.74 23.19 14.01
N ALA A 154 7.70 23.32 13.08
CA ALA A 154 8.55 24.52 12.93
C ALA A 154 7.78 25.75 12.41
N SER A 155 6.74 25.55 11.59
CA SER A 155 5.91 26.64 11.04
C SER A 155 4.83 27.17 12.01
N GLY A 156 4.77 26.66 13.24
CA GLY A 156 3.76 27.03 14.23
C GLY A 156 2.35 26.47 13.92
N GLN A 157 2.18 25.76 12.82
CA GLN A 157 0.93 25.11 12.43
C GLN A 157 0.78 23.77 13.17
N ARG A 158 0.67 23.84 14.51
CA ARG A 158 0.51 22.64 15.36
C ARG A 158 -0.74 21.82 15.03
N ASP A 159 -1.71 22.41 14.33
CA ASP A 159 -2.97 21.77 13.98
C ASP A 159 -2.91 20.89 12.71
N ARG A 160 -1.82 20.95 11.93
CA ARG A 160 -1.60 20.07 10.78
C ARG A 160 -0.69 18.87 11.11
N LYS A 161 -1.08 18.11 12.11
CA LYS A 161 -0.43 16.81 12.36
C LYS A 161 -0.93 15.81 11.32
N ILE A 162 -0.01 15.07 10.69
CA ILE A 162 -0.39 13.88 9.93
C ILE A 162 -1.04 12.91 10.93
N GLN A 163 -2.29 12.57 10.70
CA GLN A 163 -3.01 11.56 11.46
C GLN A 163 -3.26 10.31 10.59
N ASN A 164 -3.39 10.51 9.28
CA ASN A 164 -3.74 9.47 8.33
C ASN A 164 -2.75 9.46 7.15
N ALA A 165 -2.12 8.34 6.92
CA ALA A 165 -1.27 8.09 5.75
C ALA A 165 -1.87 6.94 4.95
N SER A 166 -1.90 7.06 3.63
CA SER A 166 -2.29 5.97 2.75
C SER A 166 -1.19 5.67 1.75
N ALA A 167 -1.01 4.41 1.41
CA ALA A 167 -0.03 3.97 0.45
C ALA A 167 -0.67 2.99 -0.55
N VAL A 168 -0.61 3.33 -1.84
CA VAL A 168 -1.02 2.42 -2.91
C VAL A 168 0.20 1.64 -3.37
N VAL A 169 0.14 0.33 -3.19
CA VAL A 169 1.24 -0.60 -3.42
C VAL A 169 0.76 -1.87 -4.14
N HIS A 170 1.56 -2.91 -4.13
CA HIS A 170 1.25 -4.21 -4.71
C HIS A 170 0.85 -5.24 -3.65
N GLY A 171 0.24 -6.34 -4.10
CA GLY A 171 -0.11 -7.44 -3.21
C GLY A 171 1.10 -8.03 -2.50
N GLY A 172 2.19 -8.23 -3.24
CA GLY A 172 3.46 -8.69 -2.68
C GLY A 172 4.01 -7.74 -1.62
N THR A 173 3.96 -6.43 -1.85
CA THR A 173 4.43 -5.42 -0.89
C THR A 173 3.64 -5.47 0.43
N ILE A 174 2.31 -5.63 0.35
CA ILE A 174 1.47 -5.76 1.56
C ILE A 174 1.85 -7.03 2.33
N MET A 175 1.96 -8.17 1.66
CA MET A 175 2.37 -9.43 2.27
C MET A 175 3.76 -9.34 2.91
N ALA A 176 4.71 -8.71 2.22
CA ALA A 176 6.07 -8.50 2.71
C ALA A 176 6.10 -7.66 4.00
N LEU A 177 5.40 -6.52 4.01
CA LEU A 177 5.40 -5.61 5.16
C LEU A 177 4.65 -6.22 6.35
N LEU A 178 3.44 -6.73 6.15
CA LEU A 178 2.65 -7.28 7.24
C LEU A 178 3.28 -8.55 7.81
N GLY A 179 3.79 -9.46 6.98
CA GLY A 179 4.53 -10.63 7.44
C GLY A 179 5.78 -10.26 8.24
N HIS A 180 6.52 -9.24 7.80
CA HIS A 180 7.73 -8.79 8.51
C HIS A 180 7.44 -8.13 9.86
N PHE A 181 6.43 -7.25 9.95
CA PHE A 181 6.18 -6.45 11.15
C PHE A 181 5.18 -7.07 12.13
N LEU A 182 4.25 -7.89 11.66
CA LEU A 182 3.23 -8.52 12.49
C LEU A 182 3.48 -10.01 12.71
N GLY A 183 4.35 -10.63 11.91
CA GLY A 183 4.57 -12.08 11.91
C GLY A 183 3.50 -12.83 11.10
N GLY A 184 3.41 -14.13 11.26
CA GLY A 184 2.55 -15.01 10.45
C GLY A 184 3.21 -15.43 9.13
N GLU A 185 2.47 -16.21 8.33
CA GLU A 185 2.96 -16.66 7.05
C GLU A 185 2.80 -15.56 5.98
N TYR A 186 3.73 -15.50 5.03
CA TYR A 186 3.74 -14.48 3.97
C TYR A 186 2.39 -14.36 3.25
N PHE A 187 1.73 -15.47 2.94
CA PHE A 187 0.48 -15.51 2.20
C PHE A 187 -0.78 -15.25 3.04
N ASP A 188 -0.67 -15.14 4.39
CA ASP A 188 -1.81 -14.84 5.26
C ASP A 188 -2.39 -13.44 4.98
N TYR A 189 -1.56 -12.55 4.44
CA TYR A 189 -1.92 -11.15 4.15
C TYR A 189 -2.30 -10.89 2.69
N GLN A 190 -2.68 -11.93 1.96
CA GLN A 190 -3.09 -11.79 0.58
C GLN A 190 -4.40 -10.99 0.45
N VAL A 191 -4.43 -10.01 -0.44
CA VAL A 191 -5.61 -9.17 -0.70
C VAL A 191 -5.96 -9.10 -2.18
N LYS A 192 -7.24 -8.88 -2.48
CA LYS A 192 -7.73 -8.60 -3.84
C LYS A 192 -7.33 -7.18 -4.28
N CYS A 193 -7.30 -6.93 -5.59
CA CYS A 193 -7.08 -5.59 -6.14
C CYS A 193 -8.10 -4.59 -5.57
N GLY A 194 -7.64 -3.40 -5.20
CA GLY A 194 -8.45 -2.38 -4.53
C GLY A 194 -8.74 -2.64 -3.05
N GLN A 195 -8.33 -3.78 -2.50
CA GLN A 195 -8.44 -4.07 -1.07
C GLN A 195 -7.10 -3.83 -0.37
N GLY A 196 -7.09 -3.90 0.95
CA GLY A 196 -5.88 -3.66 1.73
C GLY A 196 -6.08 -3.86 3.22
N TYR A 197 -5.18 -3.28 3.98
CA TYR A 197 -5.18 -3.29 5.43
C TYR A 197 -5.04 -1.89 5.98
N SER A 198 -5.66 -1.63 7.13
CA SER A 198 -5.49 -0.39 7.88
C SER A 198 -5.18 -0.70 9.34
N GLY A 199 -4.31 0.10 9.95
CA GLY A 199 -3.91 -0.03 11.34
C GLY A 199 -3.20 1.21 11.83
N ARG A 200 -2.49 1.10 12.96
CA ARG A 200 -1.80 2.24 13.58
C ARG A 200 -0.30 2.02 13.65
N LEU A 201 0.44 3.09 13.36
CA LEU A 201 1.87 3.21 13.62
C LEU A 201 2.07 4.07 14.86
N ALA A 202 2.61 3.50 15.92
CA ALA A 202 2.88 4.22 17.18
C ALA A 202 4.36 4.57 17.26
N PHE A 203 4.66 5.87 17.22
CA PHE A 203 6.02 6.42 17.33
C PHE A 203 6.34 6.75 18.79
N LYS A 204 7.52 6.36 19.24
CA LYS A 204 8.03 6.72 20.57
C LYS A 204 8.67 8.10 20.55
N ALA A 205 8.46 8.89 21.58
CA ALA A 205 9.04 10.25 21.71
C ALA A 205 10.58 10.27 21.63
N GLY A 206 11.28 9.21 22.03
CA GLY A 206 12.73 9.06 21.97
C GLY A 206 13.28 8.61 20.61
N GLY A 207 12.45 8.46 19.58
CA GLY A 207 12.84 7.93 18.28
C GLY A 207 12.76 6.40 18.18
N GLY A 208 13.34 5.85 17.11
CA GLY A 208 13.24 4.42 16.77
C GLY A 208 12.19 4.12 15.73
N ALA A 209 12.07 2.82 15.37
CA ALA A 209 11.04 2.34 14.46
C ALA A 209 9.66 2.39 15.14
N PRO A 210 8.60 2.80 14.42
CA PRO A 210 7.25 2.79 14.97
C PRO A 210 6.76 1.35 15.20
N GLN A 211 5.92 1.17 16.21
CA GLN A 211 5.24 -0.10 16.47
C GLN A 211 3.99 -0.20 15.61
N TRP A 212 3.80 -1.35 14.97
CA TRP A 212 2.60 -1.69 14.20
C TRP A 212 1.53 -2.23 15.13
N LYS A 213 0.31 -1.67 15.07
CA LYS A 213 -0.79 -2.05 15.96
C LYS A 213 -2.10 -2.19 15.21
N GLU A 214 -2.89 -3.21 15.54
CA GLU A 214 -4.30 -3.35 15.17
C GLU A 214 -4.54 -3.31 13.64
N PHE A 215 -3.60 -3.85 12.84
CA PHE A 215 -3.82 -3.97 11.41
C PHE A 215 -4.91 -5.01 11.12
N ARG A 216 -5.91 -4.59 10.34
CA ARG A 216 -7.03 -5.42 9.93
C ARG A 216 -7.42 -5.13 8.47
N PRO A 217 -8.11 -6.07 7.80
CA PRO A 217 -8.59 -5.85 6.44
C PRO A 217 -9.46 -4.59 6.33
N LEU A 218 -9.35 -3.87 5.22
CA LEU A 218 -10.18 -2.67 4.97
C LEU A 218 -11.68 -2.96 5.02
N SER A 219 -12.10 -4.16 4.67
CA SER A 219 -13.49 -4.59 4.77
C SER A 219 -14.06 -4.61 6.19
N GLU A 220 -13.18 -4.58 7.20
CA GLU A 220 -13.54 -4.58 8.63
C GLU A 220 -13.39 -3.18 9.28
N VAL A 221 -12.94 -2.18 8.49
CA VAL A 221 -12.75 -0.81 8.97
C VAL A 221 -14.02 -0.01 8.75
N THR A 222 -14.63 0.45 9.83
CA THR A 222 -15.76 1.39 9.75
C THR A 222 -15.22 2.80 9.53
N VAL A 223 -15.47 3.38 8.37
CA VAL A 223 -15.13 4.78 8.11
C VAL A 223 -16.16 5.66 8.82
N SER A 224 -15.76 6.39 9.87
CA SER A 224 -16.66 7.30 10.58
C SER A 224 -17.07 8.46 9.67
N GLU A 225 -18.33 8.86 9.74
CA GLU A 225 -18.91 9.96 8.94
C GLU A 225 -18.21 11.33 9.15
N ALA A 226 -17.47 11.50 10.23
CA ALA A 226 -16.75 12.73 10.57
C ALA A 226 -15.55 13.05 9.67
N ALA A 227 -15.20 12.19 8.71
CA ALA A 227 -13.98 12.27 7.90
C ALA A 227 -14.19 12.67 6.43
N VAL A 228 -15.37 13.16 6.04
CA VAL A 228 -15.64 13.54 4.65
C VAL A 228 -15.78 15.06 4.54
N PRO A 229 -14.91 15.76 3.77
CA PRO A 229 -15.20 17.14 3.41
C PRO A 229 -16.48 17.18 2.58
N GLU A 230 -17.44 18.04 2.96
CA GLU A 230 -18.58 18.35 2.10
C GLU A 230 -18.05 18.87 0.75
N LEU A 231 -18.39 18.17 -0.32
CA LEU A 231 -18.26 18.69 -1.67
C LEU A 231 -19.21 19.90 -1.74
N THR A 232 -18.68 21.11 -1.62
CA THR A 232 -19.41 22.33 -1.89
C THR A 232 -19.99 22.23 -3.30
N LYS A 233 -21.31 22.08 -3.38
CA LYS A 233 -22.06 22.25 -4.64
C LYS A 233 -21.75 23.65 -5.15
N GLY A 234 -21.01 23.72 -6.27
CA GLY A 234 -20.83 24.98 -6.97
C GLY A 234 -22.21 25.57 -7.26
N GLU A 235 -22.44 26.77 -6.75
CA GLU A 235 -23.58 27.59 -7.08
C GLU A 235 -23.54 27.85 -8.60
N THR A 236 -24.45 27.23 -9.32
CA THR A 236 -24.80 27.67 -10.68
C THR A 236 -25.61 28.95 -10.53
N ASN A 237 -24.93 30.09 -10.59
CA ASN A 237 -25.61 31.36 -10.85
C ASN A 237 -25.98 31.42 -12.33
N GLY A 238 -27.29 31.62 -12.60
CA GLY A 238 -27.93 31.80 -13.87
C GLY A 238 -27.53 33.03 -14.65
#